data_71bfcf6b97def8b76a0fbc8d23a914fd
#
_entry.id   71bfcf6b97def8b76a0fbc8d23a914fd
#
_cell.length_a   1.000
_cell.length_b   1.000
_cell.length_c   1.000
_cell.angle_alpha   90.00
_cell.angle_beta   90.00
_cell.angle_gamma   90.00
#
_symmetry.space_group_name_H-M   'P 1'
#
loop_
_entity.id
_entity.type
_entity.pdbx_description
1 polymer ?
#
loop_
_entity_poly.entity_id
_entity_poly.type
_entity_poly.pdbx_seq_one_letter_code
_entity_poly.pdbx_strand_id
1 'polypeptide(L)'
;LLAAGSGPIYQICKAFRRDEAGQRHNPEFTMLEWYRPGFDDRQLMAEVEALVCTCAEQHGDGLSDWAVSGFERISYRDLFQSRLDIDPFAASDQQLIDLARQQTASDQLTLSRDDALNLLMAVVIEPTLQAPVFVIDFPASQASLAATELTDDGHRVARRFELFIRG
;
A
#
# COMPACT_ATOMS: atom_id res chain seq x y z
N LEU A 1 -23.40 9.80 -4.12
CA LEU A 1 -24.20 8.72 -3.51
C LEU A 1 -23.98 8.70 -1.99
N LEU A 2 -22.76 8.53 -1.48
CA LEU A 2 -22.47 8.47 -0.05
C LEU A 2 -22.92 9.73 0.68
N ALA A 3 -22.59 10.92 0.18
CA ALA A 3 -23.01 12.19 0.74
C ALA A 3 -24.55 12.39 0.73
N ALA A 4 -25.26 11.66 -0.12
CA ALA A 4 -26.73 11.65 -0.17
C ALA A 4 -27.34 10.54 0.71
N GLY A 5 -26.55 9.85 1.53
CA GLY A 5 -27.02 8.84 2.48
C GLY A 5 -27.37 7.50 1.86
N SER A 6 -26.71 7.07 0.77
CA SER A 6 -26.96 5.77 0.14
C SER A 6 -26.64 4.57 1.04
N GLY A 7 -25.88 4.75 2.12
CA GLY A 7 -25.32 3.67 2.91
C GLY A 7 -24.14 2.98 2.21
N PRO A 8 -23.73 1.77 2.66
CA PRO A 8 -22.66 1.00 2.03
C PRO A 8 -22.96 0.69 0.57
N ILE A 9 -21.97 0.84 -0.29
CA ILE A 9 -22.10 0.56 -1.73
C ILE A 9 -20.85 -0.17 -2.23
N TYR A 10 -21.01 -0.95 -3.30
CA TYR A 10 -19.89 -1.52 -4.04
C TYR A 10 -20.17 -1.49 -5.54
N GLN A 11 -19.12 -1.58 -6.32
CA GLN A 11 -19.20 -1.64 -7.76
C GLN A 11 -18.10 -2.56 -8.31
N ILE A 12 -18.45 -3.36 -9.33
CA ILE A 12 -17.48 -4.07 -10.17
C ILE A 12 -17.67 -3.55 -11.59
N CYS A 13 -16.69 -2.84 -12.12
CA CYS A 13 -16.80 -2.24 -13.44
C CYS A 13 -15.46 -2.17 -14.17
N LYS A 14 -15.52 -1.86 -15.46
CA LYS A 14 -14.34 -1.49 -16.24
C LYS A 14 -13.86 -0.10 -15.85
N ALA A 15 -12.57 0.00 -15.56
CA ALA A 15 -11.89 1.25 -15.30
C ALA A 15 -10.77 1.47 -16.33
N PHE A 16 -10.49 2.75 -16.60
CA PHE A 16 -9.52 3.16 -17.60
C PHE A 16 -8.56 4.17 -16.98
N ARG A 17 -7.25 3.91 -17.10
CA ARG A 17 -6.20 4.84 -16.65
C ARG A 17 -5.26 5.13 -17.80
N ARG A 18 -5.11 6.42 -18.10
CA ARG A 18 -4.17 6.88 -19.12
C ARG A 18 -2.74 6.75 -18.59
N ASP A 19 -1.81 6.40 -19.48
CA ASP A 19 -0.37 6.39 -19.25
C ASP A 19 0.13 5.39 -18.16
N GLU A 20 -0.72 4.43 -17.77
CA GLU A 20 -0.36 3.36 -16.85
C GLU A 20 -0.07 2.02 -17.56
N ALA A 21 0.22 2.02 -18.86
CA ALA A 21 0.55 0.80 -19.59
C ALA A 21 1.97 0.32 -19.23
N GLY A 22 2.11 -0.89 -18.70
CA GLY A 22 3.38 -1.47 -18.30
C GLY A 22 3.29 -2.98 -18.07
N GLN A 23 4.38 -3.58 -17.56
CA GLN A 23 4.41 -5.02 -17.30
C GLN A 23 3.38 -5.47 -16.26
N ARG A 24 3.01 -4.61 -15.33
CA ARG A 24 2.07 -4.88 -14.24
C ARG A 24 0.73 -4.15 -14.40
N HIS A 25 0.56 -3.28 -15.41
CA HIS A 25 -0.61 -2.44 -15.56
C HIS A 25 -1.16 -2.49 -16.98
N ASN A 26 -2.47 -2.64 -17.08
CA ASN A 26 -3.23 -2.46 -18.32
C ASN A 26 -4.01 -1.14 -18.28
N PRO A 27 -4.10 -0.40 -19.38
CA PRO A 27 -4.88 0.84 -19.44
C PRO A 27 -6.39 0.61 -19.25
N GLU A 28 -6.88 -0.60 -19.50
CA GLU A 28 -8.24 -1.06 -19.19
C GLU A 28 -8.16 -2.27 -18.24
N PHE A 29 -8.88 -2.20 -17.13
CA PHE A 29 -8.95 -3.28 -16.15
C PHE A 29 -10.33 -3.34 -15.48
N THR A 30 -10.62 -4.45 -14.80
CA THR A 30 -11.82 -4.56 -13.97
C THR A 30 -11.47 -4.17 -12.54
N MET A 31 -12.20 -3.21 -12.00
CA MET A 31 -12.03 -2.73 -10.63
C MET A 31 -13.19 -3.22 -9.76
N LEU A 32 -12.87 -3.77 -8.60
CA LEU A 32 -13.79 -3.88 -7.48
C LEU A 32 -13.51 -2.69 -6.55
N GLU A 33 -14.54 -1.91 -6.29
CA GLU A 33 -14.49 -0.74 -5.42
C GLU A 33 -15.69 -0.77 -4.47
N TRP A 34 -15.48 -0.50 -3.18
CA TRP A 34 -16.57 -0.44 -2.23
C TRP A 34 -16.32 0.58 -1.13
N TYR A 35 -17.40 0.96 -0.47
CA TYR A 35 -17.39 1.99 0.57
C TYR A 35 -18.19 1.53 1.77
N ARG A 36 -17.64 1.74 2.96
CA ARG A 36 -18.23 1.40 4.27
C ARG A 36 -18.31 2.64 5.15
N PRO A 37 -19.37 3.45 5.05
CA PRO A 37 -19.54 4.59 5.93
C PRO A 37 -19.47 4.18 7.41
N GLY A 38 -18.66 4.87 8.19
CA GLY A 38 -18.48 4.61 9.61
C GLY A 38 -17.37 3.59 9.95
N PHE A 39 -16.76 2.93 8.95
CA PHE A 39 -15.57 2.09 9.17
C PHE A 39 -14.33 2.96 9.28
N ASP A 40 -13.43 2.56 10.16
CA ASP A 40 -12.06 3.00 10.14
C ASP A 40 -11.19 2.08 9.24
N ASP A 41 -9.92 2.45 9.06
CA ASP A 41 -8.95 1.69 8.29
C ASP A 41 -8.73 0.27 8.82
N ARG A 42 -8.76 0.07 10.14
CA ARG A 42 -8.59 -1.25 10.78
C ARG A 42 -9.76 -2.17 10.49
N GLN A 43 -10.98 -1.65 10.56
CA GLN A 43 -12.20 -2.39 10.22
C GLN A 43 -12.22 -2.74 8.72
N LEU A 44 -11.75 -1.82 7.87
CA LEU A 44 -11.67 -2.09 6.43
C LEU A 44 -10.59 -3.13 6.11
N MET A 45 -9.42 -3.09 6.76
CA MET A 45 -8.40 -4.15 6.62
C MET A 45 -8.94 -5.52 6.98
N ALA A 46 -9.71 -5.64 8.07
CA ALA A 46 -10.32 -6.91 8.45
C ALA A 46 -11.31 -7.43 7.39
N GLU A 47 -12.07 -6.53 6.77
CA GLU A 47 -12.98 -6.90 5.67
C GLU A 47 -12.22 -7.33 4.41
N VAL A 48 -11.13 -6.63 4.05
CA VAL A 48 -10.24 -7.02 2.94
C VAL A 48 -9.62 -8.40 3.18
N GLU A 49 -9.11 -8.65 4.39
CA GLU A 49 -8.55 -9.94 4.78
C GLU A 49 -9.59 -11.06 4.63
N ALA A 50 -10.80 -10.86 5.16
CA ALA A 50 -11.89 -11.84 5.02
C ALA A 50 -12.27 -12.10 3.56
N LEU A 51 -12.32 -11.06 2.72
CA LEU A 51 -12.61 -11.19 1.29
C LEU A 51 -11.53 -12.02 0.58
N VAL A 52 -10.27 -11.71 0.80
CA VAL A 52 -9.14 -12.43 0.19
C VAL A 52 -9.12 -13.89 0.62
N CYS A 53 -9.30 -14.18 1.92
CA CYS A 53 -9.38 -15.54 2.44
C CYS A 53 -10.54 -16.33 1.82
N THR A 54 -11.73 -15.74 1.74
CA THR A 54 -12.90 -16.37 1.11
C THR A 54 -12.66 -16.71 -0.36
N CYS A 55 -12.05 -15.78 -1.11
CA CYS A 55 -11.70 -16.03 -2.51
C CYS A 55 -10.66 -17.16 -2.64
N ALA A 56 -9.66 -17.17 -1.78
CA ALA A 56 -8.61 -18.18 -1.77
C ALA A 56 -9.15 -19.58 -1.49
N GLU A 57 -10.04 -19.72 -0.51
CA GLU A 57 -10.70 -20.99 -0.18
C GLU A 57 -11.49 -21.56 -1.36
N GLN A 58 -12.17 -20.69 -2.13
CA GLN A 58 -12.98 -21.10 -3.27
C GLN A 58 -12.15 -21.50 -4.50
N HIS A 59 -10.96 -20.94 -4.69
CA HIS A 59 -10.13 -21.14 -5.86
C HIS A 59 -8.95 -22.08 -5.67
N GLY A 60 -8.62 -22.47 -4.45
CA GLY A 60 -7.60 -23.48 -4.17
C GLY A 60 -6.15 -23.05 -4.45
N ASP A 61 -5.86 -21.75 -4.44
CA ASP A 61 -4.57 -21.17 -4.88
C ASP A 61 -3.42 -21.31 -3.88
N GLY A 62 -3.56 -22.14 -2.83
CA GLY A 62 -2.55 -22.26 -1.76
C GLY A 62 -2.47 -21.02 -0.84
N LEU A 63 -3.42 -20.09 -0.95
CA LEU A 63 -3.57 -18.96 -0.03
C LEU A 63 -4.29 -19.37 1.27
N SER A 64 -4.90 -20.56 1.30
CA SER A 64 -5.62 -21.09 2.46
C SER A 64 -4.74 -21.22 3.71
N ASP A 65 -3.44 -21.47 3.53
CA ASP A 65 -2.51 -21.59 4.67
C ASP A 65 -2.31 -20.25 5.40
N TRP A 66 -2.53 -19.12 4.72
CA TRP A 66 -2.43 -17.79 5.30
C TRP A 66 -3.71 -17.36 6.03
N ALA A 67 -4.87 -17.90 5.64
CA ALA A 67 -6.14 -17.64 6.31
C ALA A 67 -6.13 -18.07 7.78
N VAL A 68 -5.29 -19.05 8.14
CA VAL A 68 -5.19 -19.58 9.50
C VAL A 68 -4.34 -18.69 10.41
N SER A 69 -3.30 -18.05 9.87
CA SER A 69 -2.34 -17.23 10.64
C SER A 69 -2.72 -15.76 10.76
N GLY A 70 -3.68 -15.30 9.95
CA GLY A 70 -3.98 -13.88 9.78
C GLY A 70 -2.90 -13.15 8.97
N PHE A 71 -3.24 -11.96 8.48
CA PHE A 71 -2.31 -11.13 7.71
C PHE A 71 -1.51 -10.23 8.64
N GLU A 72 -0.21 -10.14 8.42
CA GLU A 72 0.67 -9.23 9.15
C GLU A 72 0.26 -7.77 8.91
N ARG A 73 0.47 -6.92 9.90
CA ARG A 73 0.34 -5.46 9.80
C ARG A 73 1.66 -4.83 10.22
N ILE A 74 2.27 -4.09 9.32
CA ILE A 74 3.55 -3.42 9.56
C ILE A 74 3.44 -1.94 9.17
N SER A 75 3.98 -1.04 10.00
CA SER A 75 4.03 0.37 9.63
C SER A 75 5.03 0.59 8.49
N TYR A 76 4.78 1.60 7.67
CA TYR A 76 5.68 2.03 6.61
C TYR A 76 7.09 2.32 7.17
N ARG A 77 7.16 2.92 8.36
CA ARG A 77 8.40 3.19 9.06
C ARG A 77 9.17 1.91 9.43
N ASP A 78 8.50 0.98 10.13
CA ASP A 78 9.14 -0.27 10.58
C ASP A 78 9.57 -1.12 9.38
N LEU A 79 8.80 -1.08 8.32
CA LEU A 79 9.13 -1.78 7.09
C LEU A 79 10.41 -1.23 6.45
N PHE A 80 10.54 0.10 6.30
CA PHE A 80 11.74 0.74 5.79
C PHE A 80 12.94 0.52 6.72
N GLN A 81 12.75 0.66 8.02
CA GLN A 81 13.80 0.41 9.00
C GLN A 81 14.30 -1.03 8.95
N SER A 82 13.41 -2.01 8.84
CA SER A 82 13.79 -3.43 8.81
C SER A 82 14.45 -3.88 7.51
N ARG A 83 14.12 -3.26 6.37
CA ARG A 83 14.59 -3.67 5.04
C ARG A 83 15.76 -2.85 4.51
N LEU A 84 15.84 -1.59 4.89
CA LEU A 84 16.80 -0.62 4.35
C LEU A 84 17.66 0.04 5.43
N ASP A 85 17.40 -0.25 6.71
CA ASP A 85 18.05 0.39 7.87
C ASP A 85 17.95 1.93 7.83
N ILE A 86 16.84 2.45 7.34
CA ILE A 86 16.57 3.89 7.24
C ILE A 86 15.18 4.23 7.81
N ASP A 87 15.12 5.33 8.57
CA ASP A 87 13.83 5.91 8.99
C ASP A 87 13.30 6.84 7.90
N PRO A 88 12.21 6.47 7.20
CA PRO A 88 11.69 7.26 6.09
C PRO A 88 11.12 8.61 6.50
N PHE A 89 10.87 8.87 7.79
CA PHE A 89 10.39 10.14 8.29
C PHE A 89 11.53 11.06 8.75
N ALA A 90 12.59 10.49 9.31
CA ALA A 90 13.73 11.25 9.84
C ALA A 90 14.82 11.51 8.78
N ALA A 91 14.94 10.65 7.77
CA ALA A 91 15.94 10.80 6.72
C ALA A 91 15.72 12.07 5.90
N SER A 92 16.83 12.74 5.51
CA SER A 92 16.77 13.84 4.57
C SER A 92 16.40 13.40 3.17
N ASP A 93 15.87 14.33 2.35
CA ASP A 93 15.53 14.05 0.95
C ASP A 93 16.74 13.52 0.18
N GLN A 94 17.92 14.10 0.42
CA GLN A 94 19.16 13.70 -0.24
C GLN A 94 19.53 12.24 0.10
N GLN A 95 19.41 11.83 1.37
CA GLN A 95 19.69 10.45 1.79
C GLN A 95 18.76 9.44 1.08
N LEU A 96 17.47 9.74 0.99
CA LEU A 96 16.50 8.89 0.31
C LEU A 96 16.77 8.82 -1.19
N ILE A 97 17.06 9.95 -1.83
CA ILE A 97 17.36 10.03 -3.26
C ILE A 97 18.65 9.26 -3.61
N ASP A 98 19.70 9.43 -2.81
CA ASP A 98 20.98 8.73 -3.03
C ASP A 98 20.82 7.22 -2.85
N LEU A 99 20.08 6.79 -1.83
CA LEU A 99 19.75 5.38 -1.63
C LEU A 99 18.93 4.81 -2.82
N ALA A 100 17.93 5.53 -3.29
CA ALA A 100 17.10 5.10 -4.43
C ALA A 100 17.94 4.99 -5.73
N ARG A 101 18.82 5.94 -5.99
CA ARG A 101 19.75 5.89 -7.12
C ARG A 101 20.70 4.70 -7.04
N GLN A 102 21.26 4.44 -5.87
CA GLN A 102 22.13 3.28 -5.64
C GLN A 102 21.42 1.97 -5.93
N GLN A 103 20.18 1.81 -5.50
CA GLN A 103 19.40 0.58 -5.70
C GLN A 103 18.97 0.36 -7.16
N THR A 104 18.83 1.43 -7.94
CA THR A 104 18.40 1.34 -9.35
C THR A 104 19.56 1.43 -10.35
N ALA A 105 20.79 1.62 -9.88
CA ALA A 105 21.97 1.87 -10.71
C ALA A 105 21.76 3.01 -11.75
N SER A 106 20.99 4.02 -11.38
CA SER A 106 20.62 5.14 -12.26
C SER A 106 20.92 6.49 -11.60
N ASP A 107 22.04 7.09 -11.95
CA ASP A 107 22.47 8.39 -11.42
C ASP A 107 21.74 9.59 -12.05
N GLN A 108 21.00 9.38 -13.14
CA GLN A 108 20.39 10.45 -13.92
C GLN A 108 18.94 10.78 -13.51
N LEU A 109 18.35 10.04 -12.56
CA LEU A 109 16.97 10.28 -12.15
C LEU A 109 16.86 11.56 -11.31
N THR A 110 16.02 12.47 -11.79
CA THR A 110 15.56 13.60 -10.97
C THR A 110 14.39 13.10 -10.13
N LEU A 111 14.60 12.92 -8.84
CA LEU A 111 13.61 12.36 -7.91
C LEU A 111 13.24 13.41 -6.86
N SER A 112 11.96 13.52 -6.57
CA SER A 112 11.49 14.12 -5.33
C SER A 112 11.64 13.10 -4.17
N ARG A 113 11.38 13.55 -2.94
CA ARG A 113 11.31 12.66 -1.76
C ARG A 113 10.34 11.50 -1.98
N ASP A 114 9.13 11.81 -2.43
CA ASP A 114 8.10 10.80 -2.63
C ASP A 114 8.42 9.84 -3.79
N ASP A 115 9.06 10.33 -4.86
CA ASP A 115 9.54 9.45 -5.94
C ASP A 115 10.61 8.48 -5.42
N ALA A 116 11.54 8.94 -4.57
CA ALA A 116 12.55 8.08 -3.99
C ALA A 116 11.94 7.03 -3.05
N LEU A 117 10.99 7.40 -2.21
CA LEU A 117 10.27 6.47 -1.34
C LEU A 117 9.48 5.43 -2.15
N ASN A 118 8.75 5.84 -3.18
CA ASN A 118 8.00 4.94 -4.05
C ASN A 118 8.93 3.97 -4.79
N LEU A 119 10.06 4.47 -5.28
CA LEU A 119 11.04 3.64 -5.98
C LEU A 119 11.69 2.60 -5.05
N LEU A 120 12.07 3.00 -3.84
CA LEU A 120 12.60 2.08 -2.82
C LEU A 120 11.58 1.03 -2.42
N MET A 121 10.32 1.44 -2.25
CA MET A 121 9.23 0.51 -1.98
C MET A 121 9.11 -0.52 -3.10
N ALA A 122 8.96 -0.09 -4.35
CA ALA A 122 8.68 -0.96 -5.49
C ALA A 122 9.86 -1.89 -5.86
N VAL A 123 11.11 -1.39 -5.75
CA VAL A 123 12.28 -2.13 -6.25
C VAL A 123 12.93 -2.99 -5.16
N VAL A 124 12.92 -2.53 -3.91
CA VAL A 124 13.66 -3.20 -2.83
C VAL A 124 12.73 -3.92 -1.87
N ILE A 125 11.66 -3.26 -1.44
CA ILE A 125 10.81 -3.76 -0.35
C ILE A 125 9.76 -4.74 -0.85
N GLU A 126 8.92 -4.36 -1.82
CA GLU A 126 7.84 -5.20 -2.35
C GLU A 126 8.29 -6.61 -2.71
N PRO A 127 9.41 -6.83 -3.43
CA PRO A 127 9.85 -8.18 -3.78
C PRO A 127 10.15 -9.09 -2.59
N THR A 128 10.32 -8.52 -1.39
CA THR A 128 10.57 -9.28 -0.15
C THR A 128 9.30 -9.69 0.58
N LEU A 129 8.15 -9.13 0.20
CA LEU A 129 6.86 -9.33 0.87
C LEU A 129 6.15 -10.58 0.32
N GLN A 130 6.60 -11.76 0.72
CA GLN A 130 6.11 -13.03 0.17
C GLN A 130 4.80 -13.50 0.82
N ALA A 131 4.61 -13.28 2.11
CA ALA A 131 3.37 -13.53 2.82
C ALA A 131 2.43 -12.32 2.74
N PRO A 132 1.12 -12.50 2.93
CA PRO A 132 0.19 -11.37 2.97
C PRO A 132 0.53 -10.41 4.11
N VAL A 133 0.72 -9.14 3.77
CA VAL A 133 1.04 -8.09 4.74
C VAL A 133 0.33 -6.79 4.38
N PHE A 134 -0.32 -6.19 5.35
CA PHE A 134 -0.81 -4.82 5.25
C PHE A 134 0.30 -3.86 5.66
N VAL A 135 0.69 -2.99 4.76
CA VAL A 135 1.53 -1.84 5.05
C VAL A 135 0.62 -0.68 5.41
N ILE A 136 0.83 -0.10 6.59
CA ILE A 136 0.01 0.97 7.17
C ILE A 136 0.84 2.21 7.45
N ASP A 137 0.20 3.31 7.84
CA ASP A 137 0.86 4.54 8.29
C ASP A 137 1.82 5.13 7.26
N PHE A 138 1.36 5.26 6.02
CA PHE A 138 2.13 5.88 4.94
C PHE A 138 2.47 7.35 5.27
N PRO A 139 3.54 7.92 4.69
CA PRO A 139 3.82 9.35 4.82
C PRO A 139 2.60 10.20 4.44
N ALA A 140 2.35 11.28 5.20
CA ALA A 140 1.21 12.16 4.93
C ALA A 140 1.25 12.82 3.55
N SER A 141 2.44 13.00 2.95
CA SER A 141 2.60 13.45 1.57
C SER A 141 1.96 12.48 0.55
N GLN A 142 1.84 11.20 0.91
CA GLN A 142 1.24 10.15 0.10
C GLN A 142 -0.21 9.82 0.50
N ALA A 143 -0.86 10.68 1.29
CA ALA A 143 -2.21 10.43 1.81
C ALA A 143 -3.27 10.32 0.72
N SER A 144 -3.07 10.96 -0.44
CA SER A 144 -4.12 11.11 -1.45
C SER A 144 -5.39 11.69 -0.80
N LEU A 145 -6.47 10.91 -0.67
CA LEU A 145 -7.72 11.33 -0.04
C LEU A 145 -7.90 10.80 1.40
N ALA A 146 -6.92 10.06 1.92
CA ALA A 146 -7.00 9.52 3.27
C ALA A 146 -6.83 10.63 4.33
N ALA A 147 -7.48 10.46 5.46
CA ALA A 147 -7.25 11.31 6.63
C ALA A 147 -5.80 11.16 7.11
N THR A 148 -5.27 12.21 7.74
CA THR A 148 -3.94 12.16 8.35
C THR A 148 -4.03 12.32 9.85
N GLU A 149 -3.12 11.68 10.59
CA GLU A 149 -3.01 11.81 12.04
C GLU A 149 -1.55 11.97 12.48
N LEU A 150 -1.35 12.39 13.73
CA LEU A 150 -0.02 12.40 14.35
C LEU A 150 0.14 11.10 15.13
N THR A 151 1.28 10.45 14.93
CA THR A 151 1.71 9.32 15.75
C THR A 151 2.25 9.81 17.12
N ASP A 152 2.39 8.91 18.08
CA ASP A 152 2.88 9.24 19.43
C ASP A 152 4.31 9.82 19.41
N ASP A 153 5.11 9.46 18.41
CA ASP A 153 6.46 9.97 18.18
C ASP A 153 6.51 11.25 17.32
N GLY A 154 5.34 11.84 17.01
CA GLY A 154 5.20 13.16 16.40
C GLY A 154 5.28 13.19 14.87
N HIS A 155 5.31 12.05 14.20
CA HIS A 155 5.23 12.00 12.74
C HIS A 155 3.79 12.12 12.24
N ARG A 156 3.62 12.77 11.09
CA ARG A 156 2.30 12.84 10.45
C ARG A 156 2.18 11.72 9.41
N VAL A 157 1.21 10.84 9.63
CA VAL A 157 0.94 9.69 8.76
C VAL A 157 -0.43 9.77 8.12
N ALA A 158 -0.60 9.08 7.00
CA ALA A 158 -1.87 8.88 6.33
C ALA A 158 -2.54 7.61 6.84
N ARG A 159 -3.81 7.70 7.21
CA ARG A 159 -4.66 6.55 7.57
C ARG A 159 -5.10 5.82 6.30
N ARG A 160 -4.12 5.24 5.62
CA ARG A 160 -4.30 4.37 4.45
C ARG A 160 -3.47 3.11 4.63
N PHE A 161 -3.85 2.08 3.91
CA PHE A 161 -3.09 0.83 3.85
C PHE A 161 -3.02 0.31 2.42
N GLU A 162 -2.05 -0.54 2.18
CA GLU A 162 -1.94 -1.37 0.98
C GLU A 162 -1.67 -2.81 1.40
N LEU A 163 -2.29 -3.76 0.69
CA LEU A 163 -2.07 -5.18 0.91
C LEU A 163 -1.12 -5.72 -0.15
N PHE A 164 -0.03 -6.32 0.29
CA PHE A 164 0.95 -7.00 -0.56
C PHE A 164 0.84 -8.50 -0.38
N ILE A 165 0.89 -9.23 -1.50
CA ILE A 165 0.84 -10.69 -1.56
C ILE A 165 1.81 -11.17 -2.65
N ARG A 166 2.85 -11.91 -2.27
CA ARG A 166 3.86 -12.46 -3.19
C ARG A 166 4.65 -11.40 -3.99
N GLY A 167 4.91 -10.27 -3.41
CA GLY A 167 5.68 -9.18 -4.00
C GLY A 167 4.88 -8.26 -4.89
#